data_7e018f5cedfd7ef64300178d4296f037
#
_entry.id   7e018f5cedfd7ef64300178d4296f037
#
_cell.length_a   1.000
_cell.length_b   1.000
_cell.length_c   1.000
_cell.angle_alpha   90.00
_cell.angle_beta   90.00
_cell.angle_gamma   90.00
#
_symmetry.space_group_name_H-M   'P 1'
#
loop_
_entity.id
_entity.type
_entity.pdbx_description
1 polymer ?
#
loop_
_entity_poly.entity_id
_entity_poly.type
_entity_poly.pdbx_seq_one_letter_code
_entity_poly.pdbx_strand_id
1 'polypeptide(L)'
;GGGAGNDSGGAGGGDGDHSEGSDLIIFGNVLSELDDAAATLYRYVEALADDGTLLALAPADRNTAIQLRQVEREVADGGPATVYGPTVRLWPHQSPDSESWSFDRKPDIEVPTMQQRLDDPAGGTGEFVNTDVQFAYSVLRTDGERKHDVTPDRGIHAPMADAENYVTDRVNFLGVKLSHDLAEREGANPLYLLGDGSQKVDHFAVLTEASILNEDLRTADYGDLLSFENALVLWNDDEAAYNVVVDGETVVDRAR
;
A
#
# COMPACT_ATOMS: atom_id res chain seq x y z
N GLY A 1 -62.52 -35.06 32.41
CA GLY A 1 -62.14 -34.55 31.10
C GLY A 1 -60.78 -33.89 31.19
N GLY A 2 -59.79 -34.52 30.62
CA GLY A 2 -58.42 -33.98 30.56
C GLY A 2 -58.21 -33.20 29.33
N GLY A 3 -57.57 -32.05 29.45
CA GLY A 3 -57.08 -31.26 28.35
C GLY A 3 -55.54 -31.33 28.31
N ALA A 4 -55.03 -31.87 27.25
CA ALA A 4 -53.60 -31.87 26.98
C ALA A 4 -53.17 -30.53 26.31
N GLY A 5 -52.31 -29.79 26.94
CA GLY A 5 -51.62 -28.64 26.37
C GLY A 5 -50.45 -29.11 25.52
N ASN A 6 -50.42 -28.71 24.28
CA ASN A 6 -49.34 -28.97 23.37
C ASN A 6 -48.42 -27.73 23.36
N ASP A 7 -47.25 -27.87 23.95
CA ASP A 7 -46.22 -26.83 24.01
C ASP A 7 -45.30 -27.05 22.82
N SER A 8 -45.49 -26.28 21.77
CA SER A 8 -44.60 -26.27 20.60
C SER A 8 -43.55 -25.17 20.78
N GLY A 9 -42.39 -25.53 21.34
CA GLY A 9 -41.20 -24.70 21.37
C GLY A 9 -40.67 -24.47 19.96
N GLY A 10 -40.89 -23.27 19.46
CA GLY A 10 -40.25 -22.79 18.24
C GLY A 10 -38.78 -22.51 18.51
N ALA A 11 -37.90 -23.35 18.01
CA ALA A 11 -36.51 -23.05 17.89
C ALA A 11 -36.36 -22.01 16.76
N GLY A 12 -36.13 -20.77 17.15
CA GLY A 12 -35.69 -19.72 16.24
C GLY A 12 -34.25 -20.01 15.79
N GLY A 13 -34.09 -20.68 14.66
CA GLY A 13 -32.84 -20.72 13.94
C GLY A 13 -32.60 -19.30 13.40
N GLY A 14 -31.61 -18.64 13.94
CA GLY A 14 -31.07 -17.47 13.28
C GLY A 14 -30.40 -17.91 11.97
N ASP A 15 -31.07 -17.72 10.86
CA ASP A 15 -30.43 -17.69 9.56
C ASP A 15 -29.50 -16.48 9.58
N GLY A 16 -28.21 -16.73 9.84
CA GLY A 16 -27.16 -15.81 9.45
C GLY A 16 -27.23 -15.70 7.93
N ASP A 17 -27.63 -14.55 7.45
CA ASP A 17 -27.56 -14.16 6.07
C ASP A 17 -26.06 -14.20 5.68
N HIS A 18 -25.62 -15.37 5.20
CA HIS A 18 -24.31 -15.49 4.59
C HIS A 18 -24.46 -14.86 3.21
N SER A 19 -23.91 -13.66 3.02
CA SER A 19 -23.76 -13.04 1.70
C SER A 19 -23.17 -14.11 0.75
N GLU A 20 -23.86 -14.35 -0.36
CA GLU A 20 -23.39 -15.26 -1.42
C GLU A 20 -22.17 -14.64 -2.09
N GLY A 21 -20.97 -14.77 -1.56
CA GLY A 21 -19.73 -14.23 -2.10
C GLY A 21 -18.50 -14.86 -1.48
N SER A 22 -17.35 -14.58 -2.05
CA SER A 22 -16.06 -15.05 -1.51
C SER A 22 -15.52 -14.07 -0.49
N ASP A 23 -15.11 -14.55 0.69
CA ASP A 23 -14.47 -13.73 1.73
C ASP A 23 -13.08 -13.25 1.29
N LEU A 24 -12.36 -14.06 0.50
CA LEU A 24 -11.01 -13.76 0.04
C LEU A 24 -10.78 -14.30 -1.37
N ILE A 25 -10.28 -13.42 -2.24
CA ILE A 25 -9.80 -13.77 -3.58
C ILE A 25 -8.35 -13.33 -3.71
N ILE A 26 -7.47 -14.22 -4.19
CA ILE A 26 -6.04 -13.95 -4.34
C ILE A 26 -5.61 -14.09 -5.80
N PHE A 27 -4.97 -13.04 -6.30
CA PHE A 27 -4.24 -13.03 -7.58
C PHE A 27 -2.74 -13.04 -7.29
N GLY A 28 -2.10 -14.20 -7.39
CA GLY A 28 -0.68 -14.37 -7.10
C GLY A 28 0.17 -14.40 -8.37
N ASN A 29 0.84 -13.30 -8.70
CA ASN A 29 1.79 -13.18 -9.82
C ASN A 29 1.20 -13.53 -11.20
N VAL A 30 -0.11 -13.28 -11.43
CA VAL A 30 -0.79 -13.63 -12.67
C VAL A 30 -1.27 -12.42 -13.49
N LEU A 31 -1.23 -11.21 -12.92
CA LEU A 31 -1.81 -10.03 -13.57
C LEU A 31 -1.13 -9.70 -14.90
N SER A 32 0.18 -9.91 -15.00
CA SER A 32 0.95 -9.67 -16.22
C SER A 32 0.67 -10.67 -17.34
N GLU A 33 -0.03 -11.78 -17.04
CA GLU A 33 -0.38 -12.82 -18.00
C GLU A 33 -1.82 -12.70 -18.51
N LEU A 34 -2.59 -11.73 -17.96
CA LEU A 34 -3.97 -11.49 -18.37
C LEU A 34 -4.03 -10.49 -19.51
N ASP A 35 -4.83 -10.76 -20.53
CA ASP A 35 -5.07 -9.86 -21.66
C ASP A 35 -5.69 -8.53 -21.20
N ASP A 36 -6.61 -8.59 -20.21
CA ASP A 36 -7.23 -7.44 -19.56
C ASP A 36 -7.33 -7.71 -18.04
N ALA A 37 -6.29 -7.28 -17.32
CA ALA A 37 -6.19 -7.50 -15.89
C ALA A 37 -7.25 -6.70 -15.11
N ALA A 38 -7.52 -5.45 -15.50
CA ALA A 38 -8.49 -4.60 -14.82
C ALA A 38 -9.93 -5.15 -14.97
N ALA A 39 -10.35 -5.48 -16.18
CA ALA A 39 -11.67 -6.10 -16.41
C ALA A 39 -11.81 -7.46 -15.71
N THR A 40 -10.71 -8.20 -15.59
CA THR A 40 -10.71 -9.46 -14.85
C THR A 40 -10.91 -9.21 -13.36
N LEU A 41 -10.12 -8.33 -12.74
CA LEU A 41 -10.26 -7.99 -11.33
C LEU A 41 -11.64 -7.43 -11.01
N TYR A 42 -12.20 -6.60 -11.90
CA TYR A 42 -13.56 -6.06 -11.75
C TYR A 42 -14.60 -7.16 -11.51
N ARG A 43 -14.59 -8.19 -12.36
CA ARG A 43 -15.52 -9.33 -12.23
C ARG A 43 -15.34 -10.11 -10.93
N TYR A 44 -14.12 -10.17 -10.42
CA TYR A 44 -13.84 -10.87 -9.16
C TYR A 44 -14.15 -10.00 -7.94
N VAL A 45 -14.05 -8.67 -8.04
CA VAL A 45 -14.56 -7.76 -7.02
C VAL A 45 -16.07 -7.90 -6.86
N GLU A 46 -16.82 -8.04 -7.97
CA GLU A 46 -18.28 -8.31 -7.94
C GLU A 46 -18.65 -9.68 -7.34
N ALA A 47 -17.69 -10.61 -7.28
CA ALA A 47 -17.88 -11.93 -6.69
C ALA A 47 -17.46 -12.01 -5.21
N LEU A 48 -16.97 -10.90 -4.62
CA LEU A 48 -16.68 -10.83 -3.19
C LEU A 48 -17.97 -10.76 -2.37
N ALA A 49 -17.87 -11.25 -1.13
CA ALA A 49 -18.84 -10.96 -0.07
C ALA A 49 -18.82 -9.44 0.25
N ASP A 50 -19.84 -8.95 0.97
CA ASP A 50 -19.97 -7.53 1.31
C ASP A 50 -18.74 -6.96 2.06
N ASP A 51 -18.08 -7.77 2.89
CA ASP A 51 -16.85 -7.47 3.62
C ASP A 51 -15.61 -8.21 3.05
N GLY A 52 -15.74 -8.75 1.84
CA GLY A 52 -14.73 -9.55 1.19
C GLY A 52 -13.49 -8.75 0.78
N THR A 53 -12.39 -9.47 0.63
CA THR A 53 -11.08 -8.90 0.31
C THR A 53 -10.51 -9.51 -0.96
N LEU A 54 -10.00 -8.67 -1.88
CA LEU A 54 -9.18 -9.09 -3.00
C LEU A 54 -7.72 -8.70 -2.74
N LEU A 55 -6.84 -9.69 -2.76
CA LEU A 55 -5.40 -9.51 -2.65
C LEU A 55 -4.74 -9.77 -4.01
N ALA A 56 -4.11 -8.76 -4.59
CA ALA A 56 -3.30 -8.88 -5.78
C ALA A 56 -1.82 -8.77 -5.43
N LEU A 57 -1.01 -9.74 -5.88
CA LEU A 57 0.43 -9.81 -5.68
C LEU A 57 1.13 -9.78 -7.03
N ALA A 58 2.25 -9.08 -7.11
CA ALA A 58 3.09 -9.00 -8.29
C ALA A 58 4.58 -9.03 -7.90
N PRO A 59 5.47 -9.53 -8.76
CA PRO A 59 6.91 -9.37 -8.57
C PRO A 59 7.28 -7.89 -8.42
N ALA A 60 8.40 -7.62 -7.74
CA ALA A 60 8.89 -6.26 -7.52
C ALA A 60 9.60 -5.65 -8.73
N ASP A 61 9.63 -6.32 -9.88
CA ASP A 61 10.17 -5.69 -11.08
C ASP A 61 9.33 -4.49 -11.49
N ARG A 62 10.00 -3.48 -12.09
CA ARG A 62 9.39 -2.19 -12.35
C ARG A 62 8.11 -2.29 -13.18
N ASN A 63 8.10 -3.09 -14.22
CA ASN A 63 6.97 -3.15 -15.16
C ASN A 63 5.74 -3.77 -14.51
N THR A 64 5.89 -4.90 -13.81
CA THR A 64 4.76 -5.59 -13.16
C THR A 64 4.25 -4.83 -11.94
N ALA A 65 5.12 -4.16 -11.18
CA ALA A 65 4.71 -3.32 -10.06
C ALA A 65 3.94 -2.07 -10.53
N ILE A 66 4.38 -1.40 -11.60
CA ILE A 66 3.65 -0.28 -12.20
C ILE A 66 2.30 -0.75 -12.76
N GLN A 67 2.26 -1.89 -13.47
CA GLN A 67 1.02 -2.47 -13.97
C GLN A 67 0.02 -2.76 -12.83
N LEU A 68 0.49 -3.33 -11.71
CA LEU A 68 -0.35 -3.53 -10.54
C LEU A 68 -0.98 -2.22 -10.04
N ARG A 69 -0.22 -1.13 -10.00
CA ARG A 69 -0.74 0.19 -9.59
C ARG A 69 -1.75 0.76 -10.60
N GLN A 70 -1.54 0.55 -11.89
CA GLN A 70 -2.50 0.94 -12.93
C GLN A 70 -3.82 0.17 -12.77
N VAL A 71 -3.75 -1.15 -12.63
CA VAL A 71 -4.93 -2.00 -12.40
C VAL A 71 -5.66 -1.62 -11.11
N GLU A 72 -4.92 -1.37 -10.01
CA GLU A 72 -5.50 -0.88 -8.74
C GLU A 72 -6.32 0.40 -8.95
N ARG A 73 -5.78 1.37 -9.70
CA ARG A 73 -6.47 2.64 -9.98
C ARG A 73 -7.74 2.43 -10.81
N GLU A 74 -7.64 1.67 -11.90
CA GLU A 74 -8.77 1.40 -12.75
C GLU A 74 -9.91 0.75 -11.98
N VAL A 75 -9.61 -0.20 -11.09
CA VAL A 75 -10.62 -0.93 -10.32
C VAL A 75 -11.16 -0.13 -9.13
N ALA A 76 -10.32 0.65 -8.45
CA ALA A 76 -10.72 1.36 -7.24
C ALA A 76 -11.25 2.79 -7.53
N ASP A 77 -10.57 3.57 -8.39
CA ASP A 77 -10.92 4.98 -8.58
C ASP A 77 -12.16 5.19 -9.46
N GLY A 78 -12.52 4.21 -10.29
CA GLY A 78 -13.71 4.21 -11.12
C GLY A 78 -14.74 3.12 -10.78
N GLY A 79 -14.45 2.27 -9.78
CA GLY A 79 -15.19 1.06 -9.49
C GLY A 79 -15.81 0.97 -8.11
N PRO A 80 -16.33 -0.22 -7.77
CA PRO A 80 -16.97 -0.47 -6.48
C PRO A 80 -15.96 -0.75 -5.36
N ALA A 81 -14.67 -0.94 -5.68
CA ALA A 81 -13.65 -1.32 -4.70
C ALA A 81 -13.00 -0.11 -4.04
N THR A 82 -12.64 -0.27 -2.78
CA THR A 82 -11.82 0.67 -2.01
C THR A 82 -10.43 0.09 -1.82
N VAL A 83 -9.39 0.91 -1.97
CA VAL A 83 -8.03 0.52 -1.63
C VAL A 83 -7.91 0.47 -0.11
N TYR A 84 -7.72 -0.75 0.42
CA TYR A 84 -7.38 -0.92 1.83
C TYR A 84 -5.93 -0.53 2.10
N GLY A 85 -5.01 -0.93 1.22
CA GLY A 85 -3.59 -0.62 1.29
C GLY A 85 -2.75 -1.43 0.29
N PRO A 86 -1.44 -1.15 0.19
CA PRO A 86 -0.60 -0.22 0.95
C PRO A 86 -0.69 1.23 0.49
N THR A 87 -1.18 1.48 -0.73
CA THR A 87 -1.46 2.83 -1.21
C THR A 87 -2.71 3.38 -0.51
N VAL A 88 -2.90 4.68 -0.58
CA VAL A 88 -4.04 5.36 0.07
C VAL A 88 -4.76 6.27 -0.90
N ARG A 89 -5.95 6.73 -0.50
CA ARG A 89 -6.73 7.79 -1.12
C ARG A 89 -7.16 8.73 -0.01
N LEU A 90 -6.23 9.61 0.45
CA LEU A 90 -6.50 10.50 1.57
C LEU A 90 -7.40 11.68 1.17
N TRP A 91 -7.33 12.12 -0.09
CA TRP A 91 -8.03 13.31 -0.56
C TRP A 91 -9.27 12.92 -1.37
N PRO A 92 -10.47 13.37 -0.97
CA PRO A 92 -11.70 13.10 -1.72
C PRO A 92 -11.60 13.56 -3.18
N HIS A 93 -12.04 12.72 -4.10
CA HIS A 93 -12.10 13.01 -5.55
C HIS A 93 -10.72 13.23 -6.20
N GLN A 94 -9.66 12.76 -5.58
CA GLN A 94 -8.32 12.73 -6.18
C GLN A 94 -7.84 11.29 -6.31
N SER A 95 -7.13 11.02 -7.39
CA SER A 95 -6.43 9.77 -7.66
C SER A 95 -5.01 10.05 -8.12
N PRO A 96 -4.06 9.14 -7.88
CA PRO A 96 -2.67 9.36 -8.27
C PRO A 96 -2.48 9.12 -9.77
N ASP A 97 -1.66 9.96 -10.41
CA ASP A 97 -1.21 9.80 -11.80
C ASP A 97 0.23 9.32 -11.89
N SER A 98 1.00 9.40 -10.79
CA SER A 98 2.41 8.99 -10.75
C SER A 98 2.60 7.51 -11.07
N GLU A 99 3.74 7.12 -11.62
CA GLU A 99 4.03 5.71 -11.91
C GLU A 99 3.99 4.85 -10.64
N SER A 100 4.46 5.42 -9.51
CA SER A 100 4.41 4.79 -8.18
C SER A 100 5.00 3.39 -8.17
N TRP A 101 6.23 3.23 -8.69
CA TRP A 101 6.92 1.95 -8.60
C TRP A 101 7.22 1.61 -7.15
N SER A 102 6.30 0.90 -6.55
CA SER A 102 6.21 0.65 -5.12
C SER A 102 6.19 -0.84 -4.85
N PHE A 103 7.04 -1.29 -3.93
CA PHE A 103 7.10 -2.68 -3.49
C PHE A 103 7.60 -2.79 -2.05
N ASP A 104 7.20 -3.87 -1.38
CA ASP A 104 7.67 -4.24 -0.05
C ASP A 104 8.87 -5.17 -0.15
N ARG A 105 9.71 -5.18 0.88
CA ARG A 105 10.87 -6.05 1.00
C ARG A 105 10.85 -6.74 2.35
N LYS A 106 10.93 -8.06 2.33
CA LYS A 106 11.06 -8.90 3.52
C LYS A 106 12.41 -9.59 3.49
N PRO A 107 13.45 -8.96 4.06
CA PRO A 107 14.76 -9.59 4.22
C PRO A 107 14.69 -10.66 5.31
N ASP A 108 15.64 -11.58 5.30
CA ASP A 108 15.86 -12.57 6.34
C ASP A 108 14.63 -13.45 6.66
N ILE A 109 13.82 -13.78 5.64
CA ILE A 109 12.74 -14.75 5.82
C ILE A 109 13.29 -16.15 6.09
N GLU A 110 12.53 -16.97 6.84
CA GLU A 110 12.86 -18.37 7.04
C GLU A 110 12.89 -19.09 5.68
N VAL A 111 14.02 -19.78 5.41
CA VAL A 111 14.19 -20.49 4.14
C VAL A 111 13.19 -21.65 4.05
N PRO A 112 12.37 -21.71 3.00
CA PRO A 112 11.45 -22.82 2.81
C PRO A 112 12.19 -24.16 2.72
N THR A 113 11.65 -25.19 3.38
CA THR A 113 12.25 -26.55 3.41
C THR A 113 12.54 -27.08 2.00
N MET A 114 11.75 -26.72 1.01
CA MET A 114 11.94 -27.13 -0.38
C MET A 114 13.23 -26.53 -0.96
N GLN A 115 13.51 -25.26 -0.70
CA GLN A 115 14.74 -24.60 -1.15
C GLN A 115 15.96 -25.19 -0.46
N GLN A 116 15.89 -25.49 0.86
CA GLN A 116 16.95 -26.18 1.58
C GLN A 116 17.26 -27.53 0.95
N ARG A 117 16.24 -28.33 0.62
CA ARG A 117 16.39 -29.62 -0.03
C ARG A 117 16.98 -29.56 -1.43
N LEU A 118 16.79 -28.46 -2.15
CA LEU A 118 17.42 -28.24 -3.46
C LEU A 118 18.89 -27.82 -3.32
N ASP A 119 19.19 -27.04 -2.28
CA ASP A 119 20.53 -26.54 -2.04
C ASP A 119 21.48 -27.61 -1.46
N ASP A 120 20.99 -28.50 -0.59
CA ASP A 120 21.78 -29.58 0.04
C ASP A 120 22.55 -30.46 -0.96
N PRO A 121 21.92 -30.99 -2.05
CA PRO A 121 22.62 -31.76 -3.07
C PRO A 121 23.63 -30.95 -3.89
N ALA A 122 23.41 -29.62 -3.99
CA ALA A 122 24.34 -28.70 -4.66
C ALA A 122 25.55 -28.33 -3.78
N GLY A 123 25.62 -28.87 -2.54
CA GLY A 123 26.70 -28.64 -1.59
C GLY A 123 26.46 -27.54 -0.57
N GLY A 124 25.19 -27.10 -0.41
CA GLY A 124 24.82 -26.10 0.58
C GLY A 124 25.43 -24.71 0.32
N THR A 125 25.57 -24.33 -0.95
CA THR A 125 26.21 -23.08 -1.36
C THR A 125 25.30 -21.86 -1.26
N GLY A 126 24.02 -22.07 -0.97
CA GLY A 126 23.00 -21.01 -0.92
C GLY A 126 22.46 -20.59 -2.31
N GLU A 127 22.82 -21.30 -3.38
CA GLU A 127 22.39 -20.96 -4.75
C GLU A 127 20.87 -21.04 -4.94
N PHE A 128 20.22 -21.97 -4.23
CA PHE A 128 18.77 -22.18 -4.30
C PHE A 128 18.01 -21.57 -3.11
N VAL A 129 18.71 -20.80 -2.26
CA VAL A 129 18.15 -20.21 -1.06
C VAL A 129 17.84 -18.73 -1.31
N ASN A 130 16.57 -18.36 -1.18
CA ASN A 130 16.14 -16.96 -1.22
C ASN A 130 15.59 -16.55 0.14
N THR A 131 16.29 -15.65 0.82
CA THR A 131 15.90 -15.09 2.13
C THR A 131 15.44 -13.65 2.03
N ASP A 132 15.53 -13.02 0.85
CA ASP A 132 15.15 -11.63 0.61
C ASP A 132 14.06 -11.60 -0.47
N VAL A 133 12.81 -11.49 -0.04
CA VAL A 133 11.66 -11.46 -0.95
C VAL A 133 11.19 -10.04 -1.14
N GLN A 134 11.08 -9.65 -2.40
CA GLN A 134 10.56 -8.36 -2.82
C GLN A 134 9.28 -8.57 -3.63
N PHE A 135 8.21 -7.85 -3.29
CA PHE A 135 6.91 -8.00 -3.93
C PHE A 135 6.09 -6.71 -3.86
N ALA A 136 5.34 -6.45 -4.90
CA ALA A 136 4.28 -5.45 -4.89
C ALA A 136 2.95 -6.13 -4.53
N TYR A 137 2.08 -5.41 -3.81
CA TYR A 137 0.74 -5.92 -3.53
C TYR A 137 -0.29 -4.80 -3.47
N SER A 138 -1.54 -5.17 -3.68
CA SER A 138 -2.71 -4.31 -3.47
C SER A 138 -3.79 -5.10 -2.76
N VAL A 139 -4.41 -4.49 -1.78
CA VAL A 139 -5.55 -5.04 -1.04
C VAL A 139 -6.76 -4.16 -1.33
N LEU A 140 -7.77 -4.76 -1.95
CA LEU A 140 -9.02 -4.09 -2.30
C LEU A 140 -10.18 -4.69 -1.48
N ARG A 141 -11.12 -3.82 -1.07
CA ARG A 141 -12.33 -4.20 -0.31
C ARG A 141 -13.58 -3.56 -0.91
N THR A 142 -14.74 -4.16 -0.60
CA THR A 142 -16.06 -3.67 -1.06
C THR A 142 -16.83 -2.92 0.02
N ASP A 143 -16.44 -3.07 1.29
CA ASP A 143 -17.09 -2.45 2.46
C ASP A 143 -16.66 -1.01 2.74
N GLY A 144 -15.70 -0.46 1.98
CA GLY A 144 -15.17 0.88 2.18
C GLY A 144 -14.09 0.99 3.26
N GLU A 145 -13.74 -0.10 3.94
CA GLU A 145 -12.70 -0.13 4.96
C GLU A 145 -11.32 0.22 4.37
N ARG A 146 -10.52 0.96 5.13
CA ARG A 146 -9.16 1.41 4.78
C ARG A 146 -8.21 1.10 5.93
N LYS A 147 -6.95 0.76 5.62
CA LYS A 147 -5.91 0.60 6.65
C LYS A 147 -5.72 1.88 7.47
N HIS A 148 -5.82 3.03 6.80
CA HIS A 148 -5.69 4.34 7.40
C HIS A 148 -6.95 5.16 7.10
N ASP A 149 -7.86 5.22 8.06
CA ASP A 149 -9.10 6.01 7.98
C ASP A 149 -8.85 7.42 8.51
N VAL A 150 -8.00 8.16 7.81
CA VAL A 150 -7.62 9.54 8.13
C VAL A 150 -8.13 10.47 7.04
N THR A 151 -8.77 11.55 7.46
CA THR A 151 -9.15 12.66 6.56
C THR A 151 -8.24 13.85 6.85
N PRO A 152 -7.35 14.24 5.91
CA PRO A 152 -6.47 15.38 6.12
C PRO A 152 -7.24 16.70 6.25
N ASP A 153 -6.77 17.60 7.10
CA ASP A 153 -7.25 18.98 7.16
C ASP A 153 -6.44 19.84 6.17
N ARG A 154 -7.12 20.40 5.16
CA ARG A 154 -6.52 21.31 4.16
C ARG A 154 -5.97 22.60 4.76
N GLY A 155 -6.37 22.98 5.97
CA GLY A 155 -5.81 24.11 6.70
C GLY A 155 -4.46 23.80 7.34
N ILE A 156 -4.10 22.53 7.44
CA ILE A 156 -2.86 22.04 8.06
C ILE A 156 -1.96 21.36 7.04
N HIS A 157 -2.53 20.48 6.20
CA HIS A 157 -1.78 19.63 5.27
C HIS A 157 -2.07 20.01 3.81
N ALA A 158 -1.04 20.00 2.99
CA ALA A 158 -1.16 20.15 1.55
C ALA A 158 -1.32 18.78 0.86
N PRO A 159 -2.17 18.65 -0.18
CA PRO A 159 -2.14 17.49 -1.04
C PRO A 159 -0.83 17.46 -1.85
N MET A 160 -0.28 16.27 -2.09
CA MET A 160 0.88 16.12 -2.96
C MET A 160 0.58 16.56 -4.40
N ALA A 161 -0.69 16.52 -4.84
CA ALA A 161 -1.12 17.08 -6.12
C ALA A 161 -0.82 18.58 -6.28
N ASP A 162 -0.71 19.31 -5.17
CA ASP A 162 -0.49 20.76 -5.14
C ASP A 162 0.99 21.12 -4.87
N ALA A 163 1.92 20.14 -4.87
CA ALA A 163 3.34 20.34 -4.50
C ALA A 163 4.05 21.41 -5.32
N GLU A 164 3.64 21.63 -6.58
CA GLU A 164 4.18 22.70 -7.43
C GLU A 164 4.08 24.10 -6.82
N ASN A 165 3.02 24.33 -6.00
CA ASN A 165 2.77 25.61 -5.35
C ASN A 165 3.69 25.87 -4.15
N TYR A 166 4.42 24.85 -3.71
CA TYR A 166 5.24 24.88 -2.51
C TYR A 166 6.75 24.67 -2.79
N VAL A 167 7.15 24.69 -4.06
CA VAL A 167 8.56 24.55 -4.41
C VAL A 167 9.38 25.66 -3.78
N THR A 168 10.39 25.29 -2.99
CA THR A 168 11.23 26.12 -2.13
C THR A 168 10.58 26.59 -0.81
N ASP A 169 9.34 26.19 -0.57
CA ASP A 169 8.64 26.50 0.69
C ASP A 169 8.58 25.28 1.61
N ARG A 170 8.29 25.52 2.89
CA ARG A 170 8.06 24.48 3.88
C ARG A 170 6.56 24.29 4.08
N VAL A 171 6.16 23.02 4.11
CA VAL A 171 4.75 22.62 4.15
C VAL A 171 4.58 21.33 4.95
N ASN A 172 3.36 21.08 5.41
CA ASN A 172 3.01 19.83 6.07
C ASN A 172 2.31 18.90 5.09
N PHE A 173 2.71 17.62 5.09
CA PHE A 173 2.10 16.55 4.30
C PHE A 173 1.65 15.40 5.19
N LEU A 174 0.63 14.66 4.70
CA LEU A 174 0.38 13.28 5.11
C LEU A 174 0.73 12.37 3.94
N GLY A 175 1.41 11.26 4.19
CA GLY A 175 1.74 10.32 3.14
C GLY A 175 2.14 8.96 3.68
N VAL A 176 1.81 7.90 2.94
CA VAL A 176 2.30 6.55 3.25
C VAL A 176 3.71 6.38 2.73
N LYS A 177 4.51 5.63 3.48
CA LYS A 177 5.85 5.19 3.06
C LYS A 177 5.70 4.01 2.11
N LEU A 178 6.12 4.18 0.87
CA LEU A 178 5.91 3.21 -0.23
C LEU A 178 7.19 2.54 -0.71
N SER A 179 8.28 2.66 0.03
CA SER A 179 9.53 1.95 -0.26
C SER A 179 10.36 1.72 1.01
N HIS A 180 11.29 0.76 0.94
CA HIS A 180 12.47 0.76 1.78
C HIS A 180 13.39 1.93 1.38
N ASP A 181 14.56 2.04 2.03
CA ASP A 181 15.57 3.03 1.63
C ASP A 181 16.07 2.74 0.21
N LEU A 182 15.85 3.68 -0.70
CA LEU A 182 16.21 3.60 -2.11
C LEU A 182 17.60 4.17 -2.40
N ALA A 183 18.35 4.62 -1.37
CA ALA A 183 19.69 5.15 -1.57
C ALA A 183 20.64 4.04 -2.09
N GLU A 184 21.14 4.22 -3.31
CA GLU A 184 22.00 3.23 -3.98
C GLU A 184 23.47 3.30 -3.55
N ARG A 185 23.90 4.41 -2.96
CA ARG A 185 25.32 4.67 -2.67
C ARG A 185 25.55 4.75 -1.18
N GLU A 186 26.62 4.12 -0.71
CA GLU A 186 27.08 4.28 0.66
C GLU A 186 27.34 5.77 0.97
N GLY A 187 26.71 6.25 2.05
CA GLY A 187 26.80 7.64 2.48
C GLY A 187 25.87 8.62 1.74
N ALA A 188 25.02 8.15 0.84
CA ALA A 188 23.92 8.96 0.30
C ALA A 188 22.84 9.17 1.37
N ASN A 189 22.06 10.24 1.20
CA ASN A 189 20.92 10.49 2.06
C ASN A 189 19.86 9.40 1.85
N PRO A 190 19.30 8.83 2.92
CA PRO A 190 18.17 7.90 2.82
C PRO A 190 17.02 8.49 2.01
N LEU A 191 16.45 7.68 1.14
CA LEU A 191 15.43 8.08 0.16
C LEU A 191 14.24 7.13 0.23
N TYR A 192 13.03 7.69 0.39
CA TYR A 192 11.81 6.89 0.50
C TYR A 192 10.72 7.43 -0.40
N LEU A 193 10.09 6.55 -1.19
CA LEU A 193 8.91 6.91 -1.98
C LEU A 193 7.73 7.17 -1.04
N LEU A 194 7.00 8.24 -1.31
CA LEU A 194 5.79 8.63 -0.59
C LEU A 194 4.57 8.68 -1.52
N GLY A 195 3.39 8.51 -0.93
CA GLY A 195 2.12 8.72 -1.62
C GLY A 195 0.99 9.07 -0.68
N ASP A 196 0.13 10.01 -1.07
CA ASP A 196 -1.09 10.40 -0.37
C ASP A 196 -2.37 10.07 -1.16
N GLY A 197 -2.19 9.48 -2.36
CA GLY A 197 -3.27 9.15 -3.27
C GLY A 197 -3.74 10.32 -4.14
N SER A 198 -3.00 11.44 -4.15
CA SER A 198 -3.28 12.59 -5.02
C SER A 198 -2.13 12.94 -5.96
N GLN A 199 -0.96 12.36 -5.79
CA GLN A 199 0.28 12.74 -6.45
C GLN A 199 0.21 12.55 -7.98
N LYS A 200 0.60 13.59 -8.73
CA LYS A 200 0.68 13.56 -10.20
C LYS A 200 2.01 13.01 -10.71
N VAL A 201 3.06 13.20 -9.93
CA VAL A 201 4.41 12.68 -10.13
C VAL A 201 4.91 12.09 -8.83
N ASP A 202 5.99 11.33 -8.87
CA ASP A 202 6.55 10.71 -7.68
C ASP A 202 7.05 11.75 -6.66
N HIS A 203 6.92 11.42 -5.38
CA HIS A 203 7.40 12.22 -4.26
C HIS A 203 8.34 11.39 -3.43
N PHE A 204 9.52 11.92 -3.12
CA PHE A 204 10.53 11.24 -2.34
C PHE A 204 10.84 12.00 -1.05
N ALA A 205 10.71 11.35 0.10
CA ALA A 205 11.29 11.86 1.33
C ALA A 205 12.80 11.67 1.29
N VAL A 206 13.55 12.77 1.39
CA VAL A 206 15.03 12.79 1.40
C VAL A 206 15.48 13.18 2.80
N LEU A 207 16.04 12.24 3.56
CA LEU A 207 16.51 12.49 4.92
C LEU A 207 17.93 13.06 4.89
N THR A 208 18.03 14.39 4.97
CA THR A 208 19.33 15.11 4.93
C THR A 208 19.99 15.25 6.28
N GLU A 209 19.20 15.27 7.36
CA GLU A 209 19.70 15.35 8.73
C GLU A 209 18.80 14.51 9.66
N ALA A 210 19.33 13.37 10.13
CA ALA A 210 18.62 12.50 11.04
C ALA A 210 18.59 13.09 12.46
N SER A 211 17.42 13.09 13.08
CA SER A 211 17.21 13.58 14.45
C SER A 211 16.13 12.74 15.14
N ILE A 212 15.93 12.97 16.44
CA ILE A 212 14.83 12.34 17.18
C ILE A 212 13.45 12.79 16.67
N LEU A 213 13.37 13.97 16.03
CA LEU A 213 12.12 14.53 15.51
C LEU A 213 11.65 13.81 14.23
N ASN A 214 12.53 13.12 13.54
CA ASN A 214 12.23 12.47 12.25
C ASN A 214 12.64 11.00 12.20
N GLU A 215 12.87 10.37 13.36
CA GLU A 215 13.27 8.97 13.43
C GLU A 215 12.22 8.03 12.86
N ASP A 216 10.93 8.40 12.96
CA ASP A 216 9.83 7.61 12.43
C ASP A 216 9.91 7.41 10.90
N LEU A 217 10.52 8.32 10.14
CA LEU A 217 10.76 8.11 8.72
C LEU A 217 11.60 6.85 8.43
N ARG A 218 12.61 6.58 9.27
CA ARG A 218 13.49 5.43 9.11
C ARG A 218 12.88 4.14 9.64
N THR A 219 12.16 4.23 10.76
CA THR A 219 11.65 3.07 11.51
C THR A 219 10.24 2.64 11.12
N ALA A 220 9.52 3.46 10.35
CA ALA A 220 8.22 3.09 9.80
C ALA A 220 8.33 1.96 8.79
N ASP A 221 7.33 1.08 8.78
CA ASP A 221 7.21 -0.01 7.83
C ASP A 221 6.61 0.47 6.49
N TYR A 222 6.74 -0.38 5.46
CA TYR A 222 6.06 -0.17 4.19
C TYR A 222 4.54 -0.11 4.38
N GLY A 223 3.92 0.93 3.82
CA GLY A 223 2.49 1.18 3.96
C GLY A 223 2.07 1.80 5.29
N ASP A 224 3.01 2.30 6.12
CA ASP A 224 2.67 3.12 7.28
C ASP A 224 2.40 4.56 6.87
N LEU A 225 1.38 5.16 7.49
CA LEU A 225 1.04 6.57 7.29
C LEU A 225 1.89 7.46 8.19
N LEU A 226 2.54 8.45 7.59
CA LEU A 226 3.39 9.43 8.25
C LEU A 226 2.82 10.84 8.09
N SER A 227 2.94 11.63 9.15
CA SER A 227 2.76 13.08 9.15
C SER A 227 4.11 13.76 9.06
N PHE A 228 4.27 14.64 8.09
CA PHE A 228 5.45 15.48 7.90
C PHE A 228 5.09 16.91 8.24
N GLU A 229 5.75 17.50 9.22
CA GLU A 229 5.58 18.90 9.58
C GLU A 229 6.83 19.69 9.21
N ASN A 230 6.65 20.84 8.59
CA ASN A 230 7.72 21.75 8.21
C ASN A 230 8.75 21.14 7.22
N ALA A 231 8.31 20.27 6.31
CA ALA A 231 9.18 19.68 5.29
C ALA A 231 9.39 20.65 4.11
N LEU A 232 10.62 20.76 3.61
CA LEU A 232 10.95 21.60 2.47
C LEU A 232 10.68 20.87 1.17
N VAL A 233 9.96 21.49 0.23
CA VAL A 233 9.66 20.93 -1.09
C VAL A 233 10.66 21.44 -2.12
N LEU A 234 11.30 20.53 -2.84
CA LEU A 234 12.18 20.86 -3.97
C LEU A 234 11.77 20.07 -5.19
N TRP A 235 11.85 20.69 -6.35
CA TRP A 235 11.72 19.99 -7.64
C TRP A 235 13.05 19.36 -8.03
N ASN A 236 13.02 18.11 -8.47
CA ASN A 236 14.18 17.38 -8.99
C ASN A 236 14.00 17.18 -10.49
N ASP A 237 14.75 17.93 -11.28
CA ASP A 237 14.69 17.89 -12.75
C ASP A 237 15.18 16.55 -13.33
N ASP A 238 16.13 15.89 -12.67
CA ASP A 238 16.74 14.65 -13.15
C ASP A 238 15.74 13.47 -13.07
N GLU A 239 14.92 13.44 -12.02
CA GLU A 239 13.94 12.37 -11.78
C GLU A 239 12.51 12.79 -12.17
N ALA A 240 12.28 14.05 -12.56
CA ALA A 240 10.96 14.63 -12.78
C ALA A 240 9.99 14.38 -11.61
N ALA A 241 10.47 14.58 -10.39
CA ALA A 241 9.80 14.26 -9.14
C ALA A 241 9.95 15.38 -8.10
N TYR A 242 9.16 15.34 -7.03
CA TYR A 242 9.35 16.23 -5.89
C TYR A 242 10.17 15.55 -4.78
N ASN A 243 11.15 16.25 -4.25
CA ASN A 243 11.85 15.90 -3.03
C ASN A 243 11.19 16.62 -1.85
N VAL A 244 10.69 15.86 -0.89
CA VAL A 244 10.24 16.28 0.42
C VAL A 244 11.44 16.16 1.34
N VAL A 245 12.17 17.26 1.52
CA VAL A 245 13.42 17.27 2.30
C VAL A 245 13.08 17.26 3.78
N VAL A 246 13.64 16.27 4.47
CA VAL A 246 13.53 16.06 5.91
C VAL A 246 14.88 16.36 6.53
N ASP A 247 14.94 17.45 7.28
CA ASP A 247 16.14 17.96 7.95
C ASP A 247 15.95 18.07 9.48
N GLY A 248 16.85 18.73 10.18
CA GLY A 248 16.79 18.89 11.63
C GLY A 248 15.61 19.71 12.15
N GLU A 249 14.89 20.44 11.27
CA GLU A 249 13.70 21.23 11.61
C GLU A 249 12.39 20.54 11.23
N THR A 250 12.46 19.39 10.56
CA THR A 250 11.30 18.62 10.11
C THR A 250 10.90 17.60 11.16
N VAL A 251 9.61 17.59 11.54
CA VAL A 251 9.04 16.56 12.39
C VAL A 251 8.37 15.50 11.51
N VAL A 252 8.64 14.24 11.81
CA VAL A 252 7.96 13.09 11.15
C VAL A 252 7.46 12.14 12.23
N ASP A 253 6.15 11.97 12.27
CA ASP A 253 5.48 11.07 13.21
C ASP A 253 4.58 10.06 12.48
N ARG A 254 4.40 8.86 13.06
CA ARG A 254 3.36 7.93 12.58
C ARG A 254 1.98 8.51 12.84
N ALA A 255 1.22 8.77 11.77
CA ALA A 255 -0.18 9.14 11.86
C ALA A 255 -1.04 7.91 12.21
N ARG A 256 -2.01 8.10 13.12
CA ARG A 256 -2.91 7.04 13.63
C ARG A 256 -4.36 7.38 13.34
#